data_4b066110c0dcbcfcd65ad91d1524687c
#
_entry.id   4b066110c0dcbcfcd65ad91d1524687c
#
_cell.length_a   1.000
_cell.length_b   1.000
_cell.length_c   1.000
_cell.angle_alpha   90.00
_cell.angle_beta   90.00
_cell.angle_gamma   90.00
#
_symmetry.space_group_name_H-M   'P 1'
#
loop_
_entity.id
_entity.type
_entity.pdbx_description
1 polymer ?
#
loop_
_entity_poly.entity_id
_entity_poly.type
_entity_poly.pdbx_seq_one_letter_code
_entity_poly.pdbx_strand_id
1 'polypeptide(L)'
;MNIAGGTHHAFKDKGEGFCMLNDQAIAANYLLKNKLVKKILIIDLDVHQGNGTASIFKNNTNVYTLSFHGKKNYPFKKEKSDLDIELDDGTQDVEYLTKLKDIVPNLIKMINPDFIFYLSGVDILKTDKLGRLELSIEGCKERDYYILNLCKIYKIPIQISMGGGYSSNIKDIIEAHCNTFRLAQKIYF
;
A
#
# COMPACT_ATOMS: atom_id res chain seq x y z
N MET A 1 9.84 -6.75 7.52
CA MET A 1 8.86 -7.04 6.46
C MET A 1 7.89 -8.11 6.96
N ASN A 2 6.61 -8.00 6.60
CA ASN A 2 5.58 -9.00 6.92
C ASN A 2 5.20 -9.75 5.63
N ILE A 3 5.57 -11.02 5.55
CA ILE A 3 5.34 -11.85 4.35
C ILE A 3 3.93 -12.46 4.29
N ALA A 4 3.07 -12.14 5.24
CA ALA A 4 1.70 -12.66 5.32
C ALA A 4 0.67 -11.56 5.64
N GLY A 5 1.05 -10.30 5.55
CA GLY A 5 0.22 -9.14 5.91
C GLY A 5 -0.46 -8.49 4.70
N GLY A 6 -0.98 -7.28 4.93
CA GLY A 6 -1.70 -6.51 3.92
C GLY A 6 -3.21 -6.71 4.00
N THR A 7 -3.70 -6.99 5.19
CA THR A 7 -5.12 -7.32 5.43
C THR A 7 -5.97 -6.06 5.65
N HIS A 8 -5.94 -5.16 4.67
CA HIS A 8 -6.45 -3.79 4.71
C HIS A 8 -7.97 -3.63 4.65
N HIS A 9 -8.71 -4.70 4.32
CA HIS A 9 -10.18 -4.67 4.26
C HIS A 9 -10.85 -4.90 5.61
N ALA A 10 -10.14 -5.44 6.61
CA ALA A 10 -10.73 -5.67 7.92
C ALA A 10 -11.00 -4.36 8.66
N PHE A 11 -12.22 -4.20 9.14
CA PHE A 11 -12.70 -3.08 9.94
C PHE A 11 -12.39 -3.29 11.42
N LYS A 12 -12.78 -2.33 12.26
CA LYS A 12 -12.62 -2.41 13.71
C LYS A 12 -13.42 -3.55 14.34
N ASP A 13 -14.58 -3.86 13.77
CA ASP A 13 -15.62 -4.73 14.33
C ASP A 13 -16.03 -5.89 13.43
N LYS A 14 -15.48 -5.97 12.21
CA LYS A 14 -15.78 -7.05 11.27
C LYS A 14 -14.62 -7.34 10.33
N GLY A 15 -14.50 -8.60 9.92
CA GLY A 15 -13.68 -9.00 8.78
C GLY A 15 -14.38 -8.70 7.46
N GLU A 16 -13.61 -8.41 6.39
CA GLU A 16 -14.12 -8.17 5.03
C GLU A 16 -13.02 -8.47 4.00
N GLY A 17 -13.37 -8.77 2.76
CA GLY A 17 -12.43 -8.89 1.64
C GLY A 17 -11.24 -9.83 1.93
N PHE A 18 -11.51 -11.05 2.41
CA PHE A 18 -10.52 -12.05 2.82
C PHE A 18 -9.67 -11.66 4.06
N CYS A 19 -9.97 -10.52 4.70
CA CYS A 19 -9.21 -10.00 5.83
C CYS A 19 -10.00 -10.20 7.13
N MET A 20 -9.38 -10.82 8.15
CA MET A 20 -9.99 -10.97 9.47
C MET A 20 -9.55 -9.88 10.43
N LEU A 21 -8.25 -9.56 10.46
CA LEU A 21 -7.65 -8.54 11.31
C LEU A 21 -6.83 -7.60 10.41
N ASN A 22 -6.88 -6.30 10.69
CA ASN A 22 -6.08 -5.32 9.96
C ASN A 22 -4.70 -5.20 10.60
N ASP A 23 -3.72 -5.90 10.04
CA ASP A 23 -2.37 -6.01 10.59
C ASP A 23 -1.67 -4.65 10.73
N GLN A 24 -1.72 -3.82 9.69
CA GLN A 24 -1.09 -2.48 9.72
C GLN A 24 -1.80 -1.55 10.70
N ALA A 25 -3.13 -1.59 10.77
CA ALA A 25 -3.88 -0.77 11.70
C ALA A 25 -3.61 -1.17 13.17
N ILE A 26 -3.48 -2.46 13.45
CA ILE A 26 -3.11 -2.96 14.78
C ILE A 26 -1.71 -2.47 15.15
N ALA A 27 -0.73 -2.65 14.25
CA ALA A 27 0.64 -2.23 14.47
C ALA A 27 0.76 -0.70 14.65
N ALA A 28 0.06 0.09 13.83
CA ALA A 28 0.03 1.55 13.93
C ALA A 28 -0.52 2.02 15.28
N ASN A 29 -1.65 1.45 15.71
CA ASN A 29 -2.22 1.76 17.03
C ASN A 29 -1.30 1.35 18.17
N TYR A 30 -0.59 0.23 18.06
CA TYR A 30 0.41 -0.20 19.05
C TYR A 30 1.55 0.81 19.16
N LEU A 31 2.12 1.25 18.04
CA LEU A 31 3.20 2.24 18.03
C LEU A 31 2.77 3.57 18.67
N LEU A 32 1.59 4.07 18.31
CA LEU A 32 1.05 5.32 18.88
C LEU A 32 0.73 5.19 20.38
N LYS A 33 0.07 4.11 20.78
CA LYS A 33 -0.30 3.86 22.19
C LYS A 33 0.93 3.80 23.10
N ASN A 34 2.01 3.20 22.63
CA ASN A 34 3.27 3.11 23.36
C ASN A 34 4.18 4.32 23.17
N LYS A 35 3.72 5.38 22.48
CA LYS A 35 4.46 6.61 22.22
C LYS A 35 5.81 6.39 21.52
N LEU A 36 5.93 5.34 20.73
CA LEU A 36 7.12 5.03 19.93
C LEU A 36 7.24 5.92 18.72
N VAL A 37 6.11 6.41 18.21
CA VAL A 37 5.99 7.36 17.11
C VAL A 37 4.87 8.35 17.41
N LYS A 38 4.85 9.48 16.69
CA LYS A 38 3.81 10.53 16.80
C LYS A 38 2.93 10.61 15.56
N LYS A 39 3.53 10.41 14.37
CA LYS A 39 2.84 10.49 13.09
C LYS A 39 3.17 9.30 12.21
N ILE A 40 2.16 8.70 11.64
CA ILE A 40 2.26 7.54 10.75
C ILE A 40 1.64 7.89 9.39
N LEU A 41 2.30 7.47 8.32
CA LEU A 41 1.73 7.45 6.98
C LEU A 41 1.54 6.00 6.56
N ILE A 42 0.31 5.63 6.19
CA ILE A 42 0.00 4.35 5.55
C ILE A 42 -0.10 4.59 4.04
N ILE A 43 0.78 3.95 3.28
CA ILE A 43 0.81 3.99 1.82
C ILE A 43 0.27 2.65 1.33
N ASP A 44 -0.96 2.63 0.88
CA ASP A 44 -1.63 1.46 0.34
C ASP A 44 -1.62 1.54 -1.19
N LEU A 45 -0.84 0.65 -1.81
CA LEU A 45 -0.70 0.53 -3.27
C LEU A 45 -1.22 -0.81 -3.81
N ASP A 46 -2.12 -1.46 -3.08
CA ASP A 46 -2.95 -2.55 -3.58
C ASP A 46 -3.96 -2.03 -4.60
N VAL A 47 -4.40 -2.86 -5.54
CA VAL A 47 -5.41 -2.45 -6.54
C VAL A 47 -6.78 -2.17 -5.92
N HIS A 48 -7.04 -2.75 -4.75
CA HIS A 48 -8.26 -2.53 -3.98
C HIS A 48 -8.07 -1.41 -2.97
N GLN A 49 -9.11 -0.60 -2.73
CA GLN A 49 -9.03 0.38 -1.66
C GLN A 49 -8.96 -0.31 -0.29
N GLY A 50 -8.04 0.13 0.56
CA GLY A 50 -7.98 -0.29 1.96
C GLY A 50 -9.12 0.31 2.79
N ASN A 51 -10.37 -0.10 2.52
CA ASN A 51 -11.56 0.44 3.15
C ASN A 51 -11.60 0.24 4.67
N GLY A 52 -11.14 -0.90 5.16
CA GLY A 52 -11.00 -1.16 6.59
C GLY A 52 -10.00 -0.19 7.25
N THR A 53 -8.84 0.00 6.63
CA THR A 53 -7.82 0.95 7.09
C THR A 53 -8.35 2.38 7.10
N ALA A 54 -8.99 2.82 6.01
CA ALA A 54 -9.61 4.15 5.91
C ALA A 54 -10.66 4.37 7.00
N SER A 55 -11.54 3.39 7.23
CA SER A 55 -12.58 3.44 8.26
C SER A 55 -12.01 3.52 9.67
N ILE A 56 -10.98 2.71 9.98
CA ILE A 56 -10.34 2.67 11.31
C ILE A 56 -9.72 4.02 11.66
N PHE A 57 -9.08 4.69 10.70
CA PHE A 57 -8.33 5.93 10.95
C PHE A 57 -9.06 7.22 10.55
N LYS A 58 -10.31 7.14 10.10
CA LYS A 58 -11.13 8.27 9.59
C LYS A 58 -11.06 9.56 10.40
N ASN A 59 -10.93 9.47 11.72
CA ASN A 59 -10.87 10.63 12.62
C ASN A 59 -9.55 10.69 13.41
N ASN A 60 -8.52 10.01 12.95
CA ASN A 60 -7.23 9.94 13.65
C ASN A 60 -6.25 10.94 13.04
N THR A 61 -5.91 11.99 13.77
CA THR A 61 -4.98 13.04 13.31
C THR A 61 -3.51 12.62 13.30
N ASN A 62 -3.17 11.47 13.87
CA ASN A 62 -1.81 10.95 13.97
C ASN A 62 -1.49 9.90 12.90
N VAL A 63 -2.51 9.40 12.18
CA VAL A 63 -2.34 8.46 11.07
C VAL A 63 -2.95 9.06 9.82
N TYR A 64 -2.16 9.19 8.79
CA TYR A 64 -2.61 9.61 7.47
C TYR A 64 -2.66 8.40 6.54
N THR A 65 -3.77 8.25 5.83
CA THR A 65 -4.02 7.12 4.94
C THR A 65 -4.02 7.58 3.48
N LEU A 66 -3.13 6.98 2.67
CA LEU A 66 -3.11 7.12 1.22
C LEU A 66 -3.50 5.80 0.59
N SER A 67 -4.45 5.80 -0.35
CA SER A 67 -4.80 4.63 -1.15
C SER A 67 -4.76 4.95 -2.64
N PHE A 68 -3.92 4.21 -3.39
CA PHE A 68 -3.92 4.17 -4.85
C PHE A 68 -4.66 2.92 -5.30
N HIS A 69 -5.85 3.07 -5.86
CA HIS A 69 -6.68 1.91 -6.18
C HIS A 69 -7.43 2.07 -7.51
N GLY A 70 -7.79 0.95 -8.10
CA GLY A 70 -8.64 0.96 -9.28
C GLY A 70 -10.05 1.46 -8.93
N LYS A 71 -10.50 2.48 -9.65
CA LYS A 71 -11.79 3.16 -9.43
C LYS A 71 -12.96 2.20 -9.37
N LYS A 72 -12.97 1.19 -10.25
CA LYS A 72 -14.03 0.18 -10.35
C LYS A 72 -13.69 -1.13 -9.62
N ASN A 73 -12.53 -1.22 -8.98
CA ASN A 73 -12.18 -2.37 -8.16
C ASN A 73 -12.99 -2.40 -6.85
N TYR A 74 -13.02 -3.56 -6.20
CA TYR A 74 -13.56 -3.70 -4.84
C TYR A 74 -12.83 -2.74 -3.86
N PRO A 75 -13.53 -2.22 -2.83
CA PRO A 75 -14.96 -2.36 -2.56
C PRO A 75 -15.78 -1.48 -3.52
N PHE A 76 -17.00 -1.93 -3.86
CA PHE A 76 -17.89 -1.15 -4.75
C PHE A 76 -18.40 0.14 -4.09
N LYS A 77 -18.57 0.11 -2.76
CA LYS A 77 -18.81 1.30 -1.94
C LYS A 77 -17.50 1.63 -1.22
N LYS A 78 -16.82 2.66 -1.72
CA LYS A 78 -15.56 3.12 -1.13
C LYS A 78 -15.78 3.77 0.24
N GLU A 79 -14.83 3.58 1.14
CA GLU A 79 -14.64 4.43 2.31
C GLU A 79 -13.84 5.68 1.89
N LYS A 80 -13.59 6.58 2.83
CA LYS A 80 -12.82 7.80 2.57
C LYS A 80 -11.50 7.74 3.35
N SER A 81 -10.39 7.57 2.62
CA SER A 81 -9.03 7.78 3.12
C SER A 81 -8.75 9.28 3.26
N ASP A 82 -7.64 9.66 3.88
CA ASP A 82 -7.22 11.06 3.85
C ASP A 82 -6.88 11.50 2.42
N LEU A 83 -6.33 10.58 1.61
CA LEU A 83 -6.13 10.78 0.18
C LEU A 83 -6.41 9.49 -0.60
N ASP A 84 -7.40 9.54 -1.48
CA ASP A 84 -7.73 8.47 -2.41
C ASP A 84 -7.33 8.88 -3.84
N ILE A 85 -6.53 8.05 -4.50
CA ILE A 85 -6.14 8.21 -5.90
C ILE A 85 -6.82 7.10 -6.70
N GLU A 86 -7.94 7.44 -7.29
CA GLU A 86 -8.69 6.54 -8.16
C GLU A 86 -8.03 6.44 -9.53
N LEU A 87 -7.76 5.22 -9.98
CA LEU A 87 -7.14 4.90 -11.25
C LEU A 87 -8.16 4.24 -12.18
N ASP A 88 -8.16 4.65 -13.44
CA ASP A 88 -9.05 4.05 -14.44
C ASP A 88 -8.62 2.63 -14.82
N ASP A 89 -9.58 1.82 -15.28
CA ASP A 89 -9.30 0.48 -15.79
C ASP A 89 -8.25 0.57 -16.92
N GLY A 90 -7.27 -0.32 -16.93
CA GLY A 90 -6.20 -0.32 -17.93
C GLY A 90 -5.06 0.67 -17.69
N THR A 91 -5.04 1.39 -16.55
CA THR A 91 -3.90 2.25 -16.20
C THR A 91 -2.60 1.45 -16.22
N GLN A 92 -1.61 1.94 -16.96
CA GLN A 92 -0.30 1.32 -17.20
C GLN A 92 0.83 2.02 -16.43
N ASP A 93 2.05 1.46 -16.54
CA ASP A 93 3.24 1.87 -15.81
C ASP A 93 3.48 3.38 -15.80
N VAL A 94 3.49 4.02 -16.98
CA VAL A 94 3.85 5.44 -17.12
C VAL A 94 2.88 6.34 -16.34
N GLU A 95 1.59 6.13 -16.53
CA GLU A 95 0.56 6.93 -15.85
C GLU A 95 0.61 6.71 -14.35
N TYR A 96 0.67 5.44 -13.91
CA TYR A 96 0.73 5.07 -12.50
C TYR A 96 1.93 5.69 -11.80
N LEU A 97 3.13 5.47 -12.37
CA LEU A 97 4.38 5.93 -11.79
C LEU A 97 4.50 7.46 -11.81
N THR A 98 3.96 8.13 -12.81
CA THR A 98 3.93 9.60 -12.86
C THR A 98 3.12 10.17 -11.70
N LYS A 99 1.90 9.66 -11.48
CA LYS A 99 1.07 10.08 -10.34
C LYS A 99 1.74 9.77 -9.01
N LEU A 100 2.33 8.58 -8.87
CA LEU A 100 3.03 8.17 -7.65
C LEU A 100 4.20 9.12 -7.32
N LYS A 101 5.02 9.42 -8.33
CA LYS A 101 6.22 10.28 -8.21
C LYS A 101 5.88 11.74 -7.91
N ASP A 102 4.73 12.21 -8.34
CA ASP A 102 4.24 13.54 -8.02
C ASP A 102 3.67 13.63 -6.60
N ILE A 103 2.85 12.67 -6.21
CA ILE A 103 2.05 12.73 -4.98
C ILE A 103 2.86 12.38 -3.74
N VAL A 104 3.56 11.23 -3.75
CA VAL A 104 4.14 10.67 -2.51
C VAL A 104 5.21 11.55 -1.88
N PRO A 105 6.16 12.18 -2.62
CA PRO A 105 7.15 13.05 -2.01
C PRO A 105 6.54 14.30 -1.35
N ASN A 106 5.52 14.88 -1.98
CA ASN A 106 4.81 16.03 -1.46
C ASN A 106 4.04 15.66 -0.18
N LEU A 107 3.44 14.49 -0.16
CA LEU A 107 2.74 13.95 1.00
C LEU A 107 3.69 13.71 2.18
N ILE A 108 4.84 13.08 1.94
CA ILE A 108 5.87 12.86 2.98
C ILE A 108 6.32 14.18 3.58
N LYS A 109 6.59 15.20 2.75
CA LYS A 109 6.99 16.53 3.23
C LYS A 109 5.90 17.22 4.05
N MET A 110 4.65 17.13 3.61
CA MET A 110 3.51 17.74 4.28
C MET A 110 3.23 17.10 5.64
N ILE A 111 3.24 15.77 5.72
CA ILE A 111 2.91 15.01 6.92
C ILE A 111 4.09 14.96 7.87
N ASN A 112 5.30 14.82 7.35
CA ASN A 112 6.54 14.57 8.11
C ASN A 112 6.37 13.37 9.06
N PRO A 113 6.11 12.14 8.54
CA PRO A 113 5.82 10.97 9.36
C PRO A 113 7.07 10.42 10.03
N ASP A 114 6.91 9.89 11.24
CA ASP A 114 7.96 9.18 11.98
C ASP A 114 8.09 7.72 11.53
N PHE A 115 7.05 7.19 10.88
CA PHE A 115 6.99 5.79 10.44
C PHE A 115 6.07 5.65 9.23
N ILE A 116 6.44 4.77 8.30
CA ILE A 116 5.61 4.43 7.15
C ILE A 116 5.23 2.95 7.18
N PHE A 117 3.94 2.67 7.02
CA PHE A 117 3.45 1.36 6.63
C PHE A 117 3.22 1.35 5.12
N TYR A 118 3.80 0.39 4.43
CA TYR A 118 3.67 0.22 3.00
C TYR A 118 3.03 -1.12 2.66
N LEU A 119 1.90 -1.07 1.97
CA LEU A 119 1.21 -2.24 1.44
C LEU A 119 1.54 -2.37 -0.04
N SER A 120 2.29 -3.44 -0.40
CA SER A 120 2.85 -3.66 -1.72
C SER A 120 2.09 -4.73 -2.51
N GLY A 121 0.75 -4.62 -2.58
CA GLY A 121 -0.08 -5.54 -3.36
C GLY A 121 0.43 -5.67 -4.81
N VAL A 122 0.44 -6.89 -5.35
CA VAL A 122 0.87 -7.16 -6.74
C VAL A 122 -0.30 -7.42 -7.69
N ASP A 123 -1.51 -7.24 -7.21
CA ASP A 123 -2.75 -7.31 -7.98
C ASP A 123 -3.00 -6.10 -8.91
N ILE A 124 -2.06 -5.18 -8.96
CA ILE A 124 -1.96 -4.12 -9.98
C ILE A 124 -1.45 -4.63 -11.32
N LEU A 125 -0.94 -5.87 -11.37
CA LEU A 125 -0.38 -6.46 -12.58
C LEU A 125 -1.47 -6.76 -13.62
N LYS A 126 -1.16 -6.54 -14.91
CA LYS A 126 -2.06 -6.85 -16.04
C LYS A 126 -2.50 -8.32 -16.12
N THR A 127 -1.79 -9.22 -15.44
CA THR A 127 -2.13 -10.66 -15.39
C THR A 127 -3.05 -11.02 -14.25
N ASP A 128 -3.38 -10.06 -13.37
CA ASP A 128 -4.25 -10.26 -12.24
C ASP A 128 -5.72 -10.47 -12.68
N LYS A 129 -6.45 -11.34 -11.94
CA LYS A 129 -7.84 -11.67 -12.26
C LYS A 129 -8.85 -10.76 -11.58
N LEU A 130 -8.47 -10.16 -10.47
CA LEU A 130 -9.33 -9.32 -9.64
C LEU A 130 -9.01 -7.84 -9.83
N GLY A 131 -7.75 -7.53 -10.15
CA GLY A 131 -7.29 -6.19 -10.49
C GLY A 131 -7.74 -5.79 -11.90
N ARG A 132 -7.91 -4.48 -12.11
CA ARG A 132 -8.27 -3.87 -13.40
C ARG A 132 -7.21 -2.91 -13.93
N LEU A 133 -6.06 -2.84 -13.26
CA LEU A 133 -4.90 -2.11 -13.75
C LEU A 133 -4.06 -3.02 -14.65
N GLU A 134 -3.15 -2.42 -15.42
CA GLU A 134 -2.35 -3.16 -16.40
C GLU A 134 -0.85 -2.86 -16.26
N LEU A 135 -0.34 -2.85 -15.02
CA LEU A 135 1.09 -2.67 -14.81
C LEU A 135 1.86 -3.92 -15.24
N SER A 136 3.08 -3.69 -15.72
CA SER A 136 4.07 -4.74 -15.95
C SER A 136 4.74 -5.16 -14.63
N ILE A 137 5.44 -6.30 -14.62
CA ILE A 137 6.27 -6.72 -13.48
C ILE A 137 7.37 -5.68 -13.20
N GLU A 138 7.97 -5.09 -14.25
CA GLU A 138 8.98 -4.05 -14.09
C GLU A 138 8.37 -2.75 -13.54
N GLY A 139 7.16 -2.34 -13.99
CA GLY A 139 6.44 -1.21 -13.42
C GLY A 139 6.12 -1.39 -11.94
N CYS A 140 5.66 -2.59 -11.55
CA CYS A 140 5.44 -2.96 -10.15
C CYS A 140 6.75 -2.87 -9.35
N LYS A 141 7.86 -3.37 -9.88
CA LYS A 141 9.19 -3.30 -9.27
C LYS A 141 9.70 -1.86 -9.16
N GLU A 142 9.48 -1.01 -10.17
CA GLU A 142 9.84 0.40 -10.12
C GLU A 142 9.03 1.16 -9.07
N ARG A 143 7.74 0.86 -8.90
CA ARG A 143 6.91 1.36 -7.81
C ARG A 143 7.55 1.08 -6.45
N ASP A 144 7.93 -0.17 -6.21
CA ASP A 144 8.51 -0.59 -4.93
C ASP A 144 9.88 0.06 -4.70
N TYR A 145 10.73 0.06 -5.73
CA TYR A 145 12.02 0.75 -5.67
C TYR A 145 11.85 2.22 -5.27
N TYR A 146 10.90 2.91 -5.88
CA TYR A 146 10.65 4.31 -5.64
C TYR A 146 10.25 4.59 -4.18
N ILE A 147 9.28 3.85 -3.66
CA ILE A 147 8.82 4.00 -2.26
C ILE A 147 9.95 3.69 -1.27
N LEU A 148 10.65 2.57 -1.46
CA LEU A 148 11.73 2.17 -0.57
C LEU A 148 12.89 3.18 -0.58
N ASN A 149 13.26 3.66 -1.76
CA ASN A 149 14.32 4.64 -1.90
C ASN A 149 13.94 6.00 -1.28
N LEU A 150 12.70 6.46 -1.42
CA LEU A 150 12.22 7.65 -0.74
C LEU A 150 12.35 7.51 0.79
N CYS A 151 11.90 6.40 1.36
CA CYS A 151 12.03 6.17 2.80
C CYS A 151 13.48 6.16 3.25
N LYS A 152 14.40 5.59 2.45
CA LYS A 152 15.85 5.63 2.71
C LYS A 152 16.39 7.07 2.70
N ILE A 153 16.04 7.86 1.68
CA ILE A 153 16.48 9.27 1.53
C ILE A 153 15.98 10.12 2.69
N TYR A 154 14.71 10.00 3.05
CA TYR A 154 14.10 10.74 4.17
C TYR A 154 14.43 10.15 5.54
N LYS A 155 15.13 9.01 5.60
CA LYS A 155 15.48 8.29 6.84
C LYS A 155 14.25 7.92 7.69
N ILE A 156 13.16 7.57 7.03
CA ILE A 156 11.91 7.16 7.69
C ILE A 156 11.88 5.63 7.78
N PRO A 157 11.72 5.06 8.97
CA PRO A 157 11.50 3.62 9.12
C PRO A 157 10.26 3.17 8.36
N ILE A 158 10.37 2.03 7.68
CA ILE A 158 9.28 1.48 6.88
C ILE A 158 9.02 0.02 7.24
N GLN A 159 7.73 -0.33 7.39
CA GLN A 159 7.26 -1.71 7.43
C GLN A 159 6.56 -2.01 6.12
N ILE A 160 6.87 -3.15 5.51
CA ILE A 160 6.30 -3.60 4.25
C ILE A 160 5.40 -4.80 4.52
N SER A 161 4.15 -4.75 4.03
CA SER A 161 3.23 -5.90 3.93
C SER A 161 3.08 -6.32 2.48
N MET A 162 2.81 -7.60 2.23
CA MET A 162 2.66 -8.12 0.86
C MET A 162 1.40 -7.56 0.20
N GLY A 163 0.21 -7.94 0.63
CA GLY A 163 -1.04 -7.58 -0.03
C GLY A 163 -1.50 -8.58 -1.09
N GLY A 164 -2.40 -8.15 -1.98
CA GLY A 164 -3.04 -8.99 -2.99
C GLY A 164 -2.12 -9.49 -4.09
N GLY A 165 -2.64 -10.47 -4.85
CA GLY A 165 -2.00 -11.06 -6.02
C GLY A 165 -2.74 -12.32 -6.44
N TYR A 166 -3.48 -12.23 -7.55
CA TYR A 166 -4.41 -13.28 -8.03
C TYR A 166 -4.22 -13.60 -9.51
N SER A 167 -2.99 -13.43 -10.03
CA SER A 167 -2.66 -13.76 -11.42
C SER A 167 -2.88 -15.25 -11.71
N SER A 168 -3.26 -15.56 -12.96
CA SER A 168 -3.43 -16.94 -13.41
C SER A 168 -2.12 -17.73 -13.34
N ASN A 169 -1.01 -17.06 -13.61
CA ASN A 169 0.32 -17.61 -13.50
C ASN A 169 0.92 -17.26 -12.13
N ILE A 170 1.03 -18.26 -11.27
CA ILE A 170 1.60 -18.09 -9.93
C ILE A 170 3.04 -17.54 -9.95
N LYS A 171 3.80 -17.79 -11.03
CA LYS A 171 5.18 -17.29 -11.15
C LYS A 171 5.22 -15.77 -11.21
N ASP A 172 4.23 -15.11 -11.81
CA ASP A 172 4.15 -13.66 -11.89
C ASP A 172 3.97 -13.06 -10.49
N ILE A 173 3.10 -13.68 -9.66
CA ILE A 173 2.86 -13.27 -8.27
C ILE A 173 4.13 -13.43 -7.45
N ILE A 174 4.76 -14.61 -7.54
CA ILE A 174 6.00 -14.91 -6.79
C ILE A 174 7.11 -13.94 -7.19
N GLU A 175 7.33 -13.74 -8.49
CA GLU A 175 8.40 -12.86 -8.97
C GLU A 175 8.16 -11.39 -8.54
N ALA A 176 6.93 -10.91 -8.67
CA ALA A 176 6.60 -9.54 -8.26
C ALA A 176 6.82 -9.33 -6.75
N HIS A 177 6.31 -10.21 -5.89
CA HIS A 177 6.57 -10.14 -4.45
C HIS A 177 8.06 -10.32 -4.11
N CYS A 178 8.76 -11.27 -4.74
CA CYS A 178 10.20 -11.45 -4.51
C CYS A 178 11.00 -10.21 -4.89
N ASN A 179 10.58 -9.46 -5.90
CA ASN A 179 11.25 -8.20 -6.27
C ASN A 179 11.17 -7.17 -5.15
N THR A 180 10.04 -7.05 -4.45
CA THR A 180 9.92 -6.17 -3.27
C THR A 180 10.96 -6.52 -2.20
N PHE A 181 11.13 -7.83 -1.90
CA PHE A 181 12.13 -8.29 -0.91
C PHE A 181 13.56 -8.05 -1.37
N ARG A 182 13.87 -8.39 -2.63
CA ARG A 182 15.22 -8.16 -3.21
C ARG A 182 15.60 -6.68 -3.19
N LEU A 183 14.65 -5.79 -3.51
CA LEU A 183 14.85 -4.35 -3.46
C LEU A 183 15.09 -3.85 -2.04
N ALA A 184 14.29 -4.30 -1.07
CA ALA A 184 14.48 -3.95 0.32
C ALA A 184 15.85 -4.39 0.84
N GLN A 185 16.28 -5.62 0.52
CA GLN A 185 17.60 -6.13 0.86
C GLN A 185 18.71 -5.26 0.23
N LYS A 186 18.61 -4.96 -1.07
CA LYS A 186 19.61 -4.16 -1.79
C LYS A 186 19.71 -2.72 -1.27
N ILE A 187 18.58 -2.12 -0.84
CA ILE A 187 18.54 -0.71 -0.44
C ILE A 187 18.98 -0.53 1.03
N TYR A 188 18.67 -1.47 1.91
CA TYR A 188 18.85 -1.28 3.36
C TYR A 188 20.01 -2.08 3.96
N PHE A 189 20.48 -3.12 3.28
CA PHE A 189 21.56 -4.02 3.73
C PHE A 189 22.67 -4.18 2.67
#